data_c51a0a969ce2a2ea49f33c904c6239b9
#
_entry.id   c51a0a969ce2a2ea49f33c904c6239b9
#
_cell.length_a   1.000
_cell.length_b   1.000
_cell.length_c   1.000
_cell.angle_alpha   90.00
_cell.angle_beta   90.00
_cell.angle_gamma   90.00
#
_symmetry.space_group_name_H-M   'P 1'
#
loop_
_entity.id
_entity.type
_entity.pdbx_description
1 polymer ?
#
loop_
_entity_poly.entity_id
_entity_poly.type
_entity_poly.pdbx_seq_one_letter_code
_entity_poly.pdbx_strand_id
1 'polypeptide(L)'
;MKKIFLFASALVFSVAVMAQTQQVKADDVVKFSAEKHDFGKIKQGTPVTYYFEFKNISDKPVVVENASASCGCTIPEKPEKPIGPGETGKIKVQYNAAAVAPFNKDVYIKLAGVEQQKVLHITGEVVASTENSAAKKSN
;
A
#
# COMPACT_ATOMS: atom_id res chain seq x y z
N MET A 1 42.28 -27.21 62.53
CA MET A 1 41.93 -27.88 61.33
C MET A 1 40.61 -27.25 60.82
N LYS A 2 40.71 -26.20 60.05
CA LYS A 2 39.53 -25.49 59.48
C LYS A 2 39.45 -25.79 58.00
N LYS A 3 38.46 -26.58 57.59
CA LYS A 3 38.19 -26.89 56.22
C LYS A 3 37.29 -25.78 55.63
N ILE A 4 37.86 -24.94 54.79
CA ILE A 4 37.12 -23.91 54.03
C ILE A 4 36.58 -24.53 52.79
N PHE A 5 35.23 -24.69 52.69
CA PHE A 5 34.52 -25.06 51.49
C PHE A 5 34.26 -23.80 50.67
N LEU A 6 35.01 -23.66 49.56
CA LEU A 6 34.73 -22.66 48.52
C LEU A 6 33.64 -23.19 47.59
N PHE A 7 32.43 -22.68 47.77
CA PHE A 7 31.36 -22.85 46.75
C PHE A 7 31.60 -21.87 45.62
N ALA A 8 32.14 -22.39 44.52
CA ALA A 8 32.17 -21.67 43.27
C ALA A 8 30.78 -21.78 42.60
N SER A 9 29.95 -20.77 42.79
CA SER A 9 28.68 -20.62 42.07
C SER A 9 28.96 -20.13 40.64
N ALA A 10 28.98 -21.03 39.67
CA ALA A 10 29.04 -20.71 38.28
C ALA A 10 27.66 -20.19 37.80
N LEU A 11 27.53 -18.89 37.73
CA LEU A 11 26.37 -18.23 37.14
C LEU A 11 26.45 -18.37 35.62
N VAL A 12 25.75 -19.37 35.09
CA VAL A 12 25.54 -19.54 33.63
C VAL A 12 24.56 -18.46 33.16
N PHE A 13 25.10 -17.37 32.63
CA PHE A 13 24.30 -16.39 31.91
C PHE A 13 23.87 -17.00 30.58
N SER A 14 22.65 -17.58 30.55
CA SER A 14 21.99 -17.97 29.31
C SER A 14 21.57 -16.68 28.57
N VAL A 15 22.38 -16.24 27.63
CA VAL A 15 21.99 -15.19 26.68
C VAL A 15 20.98 -15.83 25.73
N ALA A 16 19.69 -15.63 26.01
CA ALA A 16 18.65 -15.92 25.06
C ALA A 16 18.78 -14.91 23.90
N VAL A 17 19.43 -15.31 22.83
CA VAL A 17 19.44 -14.58 21.57
C VAL A 17 18.01 -14.68 21.04
N MET A 18 17.20 -13.67 21.32
CA MET A 18 15.93 -13.47 20.65
C MET A 18 16.26 -13.17 19.17
N ALA A 19 16.15 -14.17 18.33
CA ALA A 19 16.14 -13.99 16.87
C ALA A 19 14.92 -13.12 16.55
N GLN A 20 15.14 -11.82 16.43
CA GLN A 20 14.16 -10.90 15.88
C GLN A 20 14.03 -11.25 14.39
N THR A 21 12.98 -11.98 14.04
CA THR A 21 12.58 -12.17 12.66
C THR A 21 12.25 -10.77 12.12
N GLN A 22 13.16 -10.18 11.36
CA GLN A 22 12.90 -8.91 10.68
C GLN A 22 11.77 -9.16 9.67
N GLN A 23 10.58 -8.71 10.00
CA GLN A 23 9.47 -8.70 9.06
C GLN A 23 9.82 -7.77 7.88
N VAL A 24 9.95 -8.35 6.69
CA VAL A 24 10.16 -7.59 5.46
C VAL A 24 8.91 -6.74 5.21
N LYS A 25 9.11 -5.44 5.10
CA LYS A 25 8.04 -4.48 4.78
C LYS A 25 7.96 -4.26 3.27
N ALA A 26 6.80 -3.85 2.78
CA ALA A 26 6.63 -3.54 1.36
C ALA A 26 7.60 -2.43 0.88
N ASP A 27 7.89 -1.45 1.73
CA ASP A 27 8.79 -0.33 1.42
C ASP A 27 10.28 -0.74 1.33
N ASP A 28 10.64 -1.93 1.84
CA ASP A 28 11.99 -2.51 1.68
C ASP A 28 12.17 -3.18 0.31
N VAL A 29 11.06 -3.47 -0.37
CA VAL A 29 11.01 -4.24 -1.61
C VAL A 29 10.62 -3.39 -2.81
N VAL A 30 9.65 -2.49 -2.63
CA VAL A 30 9.16 -1.60 -3.68
C VAL A 30 9.08 -0.16 -3.19
N LYS A 31 9.31 0.78 -4.10
CA LYS A 31 9.13 2.21 -3.85
C LYS A 31 8.06 2.76 -4.77
N PHE A 32 6.96 3.24 -4.18
CA PHE A 32 5.91 3.94 -4.91
C PHE A 32 6.32 5.39 -5.21
N SER A 33 5.99 5.86 -6.40
CA SER A 33 6.20 7.27 -6.80
C SER A 33 5.23 8.21 -6.07
N ALA A 34 4.02 7.71 -5.80
CA ALA A 34 3.01 8.35 -4.96
C ALA A 34 2.19 7.26 -4.26
N GLU A 35 1.78 7.52 -3.03
CA GLU A 35 0.94 6.62 -2.24
C GLU A 35 -0.49 7.16 -2.08
N LYS A 36 -0.68 8.40 -2.50
CA LYS A 36 -1.97 9.10 -2.47
C LYS A 36 -2.20 9.82 -3.78
N HIS A 37 -3.45 9.77 -4.27
CA HIS A 37 -3.90 10.56 -5.41
C HIS A 37 -5.23 11.23 -5.10
N ASP A 38 -5.32 12.53 -5.40
CA ASP A 38 -6.53 13.32 -5.29
C ASP A 38 -7.09 13.60 -6.70
N PHE A 39 -8.27 13.08 -6.97
CA PHE A 39 -8.97 13.32 -8.23
C PHE A 39 -9.61 14.71 -8.31
N GLY A 40 -9.66 15.44 -7.18
CA GLY A 40 -10.39 16.69 -7.10
C GLY A 40 -11.91 16.49 -7.28
N LYS A 41 -12.57 17.44 -7.93
CA LYS A 41 -13.99 17.36 -8.26
C LYS A 41 -14.21 16.56 -9.52
N ILE A 42 -14.98 15.49 -9.43
CA ILE A 42 -15.31 14.59 -10.52
C ILE A 42 -16.83 14.50 -10.73
N LYS A 43 -17.23 14.24 -11.94
CA LYS A 43 -18.64 14.20 -12.32
C LYS A 43 -19.29 12.86 -11.92
N GLN A 44 -20.47 12.92 -11.31
CA GLN A 44 -21.26 11.73 -11.00
C GLN A 44 -21.48 10.83 -12.22
N GLY A 45 -21.30 9.52 -12.02
CA GLY A 45 -21.50 8.51 -13.03
C GLY A 45 -20.38 8.43 -14.08
N THR A 46 -19.32 9.23 -13.95
CA THR A 46 -18.15 9.19 -14.83
C THR A 46 -16.98 8.58 -14.08
N PRO A 47 -16.64 7.30 -14.30
CA PRO A 47 -15.52 6.65 -13.64
C PRO A 47 -14.20 7.37 -13.94
N VAL A 48 -13.33 7.43 -12.93
CA VAL A 48 -11.98 7.97 -13.05
C VAL A 48 -10.94 6.90 -12.74
N THR A 49 -9.78 7.02 -13.37
CA THR A 49 -8.70 6.03 -13.23
C THR A 49 -7.39 6.71 -12.93
N TYR A 50 -6.60 6.11 -12.05
CA TYR A 50 -5.23 6.50 -11.76
C TYR A 50 -4.31 5.27 -11.72
N TYR A 51 -3.04 5.47 -12.11
CA TYR A 51 -2.00 4.43 -12.09
C TYR A 51 -0.96 4.78 -11.05
N PHE A 52 -0.93 4.02 -9.96
CA PHE A 52 0.15 4.10 -8.98
C PHE A 52 1.37 3.36 -9.51
N GLU A 53 2.42 4.09 -9.82
CA GLU A 53 3.67 3.50 -10.28
C GLU A 53 4.56 3.15 -9.10
N PHE A 54 5.20 1.99 -9.18
CA PHE A 54 6.20 1.56 -8.19
C PHE A 54 7.41 0.96 -8.88
N LYS A 55 8.58 1.17 -8.28
CA LYS A 55 9.84 0.57 -8.72
C LYS A 55 10.19 -0.59 -7.80
N ASN A 56 10.59 -1.72 -8.36
CA ASN A 56 11.21 -2.79 -7.60
C ASN A 56 12.63 -2.36 -7.20
N ILE A 57 12.86 -2.16 -5.91
CA ILE A 57 14.15 -1.76 -5.34
C ILE A 57 14.93 -2.93 -4.74
N SER A 58 14.36 -4.14 -4.79
CA SER A 58 15.00 -5.37 -4.34
C SER A 58 15.86 -6.02 -5.44
N ASP A 59 16.61 -7.02 -5.07
CA ASP A 59 17.46 -7.82 -5.97
C ASP A 59 16.73 -9.02 -6.60
N LYS A 60 15.43 -9.18 -6.31
CA LYS A 60 14.60 -10.29 -6.76
C LYS A 60 13.34 -9.79 -7.48
N PRO A 61 12.76 -10.60 -8.38
CA PRO A 61 11.47 -10.27 -8.97
C PRO A 61 10.37 -10.13 -7.90
N VAL A 62 9.54 -9.10 -8.02
CA VAL A 62 8.41 -8.83 -7.14
C VAL A 62 7.12 -9.26 -7.80
N VAL A 63 6.31 -10.03 -7.09
CA VAL A 63 4.97 -10.43 -7.52
C VAL A 63 3.93 -9.71 -6.66
N VAL A 64 2.99 -9.03 -7.30
CA VAL A 64 1.80 -8.52 -6.64
C VAL A 64 0.77 -9.65 -6.57
N GLU A 65 0.60 -10.24 -5.39
CA GLU A 65 -0.33 -11.36 -5.19
C GLU A 65 -1.79 -10.91 -5.27
N ASN A 66 -2.09 -9.79 -4.62
CA ASN A 66 -3.45 -9.26 -4.55
C ASN A 66 -3.47 -7.74 -4.52
N ALA A 67 -4.54 -7.18 -5.09
CA ALA A 67 -4.92 -5.79 -4.95
C ALA A 67 -6.42 -5.73 -4.64
N SER A 68 -6.78 -5.09 -3.53
CA SER A 68 -8.16 -4.97 -3.06
C SER A 68 -8.44 -3.56 -2.58
N ALA A 69 -9.70 -3.21 -2.41
CA ALA A 69 -10.11 -1.89 -1.95
C ALA A 69 -11.07 -1.96 -0.77
N SER A 70 -11.19 -0.87 -0.03
CA SER A 70 -12.08 -0.74 1.13
C SER A 70 -13.58 -0.75 0.77
N CYS A 71 -13.94 -0.60 -0.51
CA CYS A 71 -15.32 -0.69 -0.99
C CYS A 71 -15.39 -1.26 -2.42
N GLY A 72 -16.56 -1.79 -2.83
CA GLY A 72 -16.82 -2.21 -4.20
C GLY A 72 -16.91 -1.07 -5.24
N CYS A 73 -16.86 0.18 -4.79
CA CYS A 73 -16.83 1.38 -5.64
C CYS A 73 -15.44 1.67 -6.23
N THR A 74 -14.41 1.00 -5.74
CA THR A 74 -13.02 1.13 -6.17
C THR A 74 -12.52 -0.23 -6.65
N ILE A 75 -12.01 -0.27 -7.87
CA ILE A 75 -11.56 -1.48 -8.53
C ILE A 75 -10.05 -1.36 -8.81
N PRO A 76 -9.21 -2.00 -8.00
CA PRO A 76 -7.78 -2.07 -8.27
C PRO A 76 -7.46 -3.23 -9.21
N GLU A 77 -6.51 -3.02 -10.13
CA GLU A 77 -5.95 -4.06 -10.99
C GLU A 77 -4.43 -4.12 -10.78
N LYS A 78 -3.92 -5.31 -10.52
CA LYS A 78 -2.50 -5.58 -10.31
C LYS A 78 -1.81 -5.96 -11.63
N PRO A 79 -0.47 -5.78 -11.74
CA PRO A 79 0.26 -6.35 -12.86
C PRO A 79 0.20 -7.88 -12.82
N GLU A 80 0.03 -8.50 -13.99
CA GLU A 80 -0.06 -9.96 -14.11
C GLU A 80 1.32 -10.64 -14.07
N LYS A 81 2.35 -9.91 -14.48
CA LYS A 81 3.73 -10.42 -14.57
C LYS A 81 4.56 -9.97 -13.37
N PRO A 82 5.53 -10.79 -12.93
CA PRO A 82 6.53 -10.34 -11.98
C PRO A 82 7.28 -9.11 -12.50
N ILE A 83 7.60 -8.19 -11.59
CA ILE A 83 8.38 -6.98 -11.87
C ILE A 83 9.84 -7.28 -11.49
N GLY A 84 10.73 -7.29 -12.46
CA GLY A 84 12.15 -7.57 -12.26
C GLY A 84 12.87 -6.49 -11.43
N PRO A 85 14.08 -6.79 -10.91
CA PRO A 85 14.89 -5.83 -10.18
C PRO A 85 15.13 -4.54 -10.98
N GLY A 86 14.83 -3.39 -10.37
CA GLY A 86 14.97 -2.07 -11.02
C GLY A 86 13.86 -1.72 -12.01
N GLU A 87 12.97 -2.65 -12.33
CA GLU A 87 11.81 -2.39 -13.20
C GLU A 87 10.69 -1.66 -12.49
N THR A 88 9.83 -1.02 -13.27
CA THR A 88 8.65 -0.29 -12.79
C THR A 88 7.38 -1.07 -13.12
N GLY A 89 6.54 -1.26 -12.09
CA GLY A 89 5.19 -1.79 -12.21
C GLY A 89 4.14 -0.70 -11.96
N LYS A 90 2.88 -1.02 -12.29
CA LYS A 90 1.75 -0.12 -12.11
C LYS A 90 0.57 -0.85 -11.47
N ILE A 91 -0.05 -0.21 -10.50
CA ILE A 91 -1.37 -0.60 -9.97
C ILE A 91 -2.39 0.36 -10.57
N LYS A 92 -3.29 -0.14 -11.40
CA LYS A 92 -4.41 0.65 -11.90
C LYS A 92 -5.51 0.70 -10.84
N VAL A 93 -6.05 1.86 -10.56
CA VAL A 93 -7.16 2.04 -9.62
C VAL A 93 -8.25 2.84 -10.30
N GLN A 94 -9.44 2.25 -10.39
CA GLN A 94 -10.63 2.90 -10.94
C GLN A 94 -11.64 3.15 -9.83
N TYR A 95 -12.23 4.34 -9.82
CA TYR A 95 -13.33 4.73 -8.93
C TYR A 95 -14.58 5.00 -9.76
N ASN A 96 -15.73 4.44 -9.39
CA ASN A 96 -16.95 4.46 -10.19
C ASN A 96 -17.75 5.78 -10.16
N ALA A 97 -17.46 6.67 -9.21
CA ALA A 97 -18.12 7.97 -9.03
C ALA A 97 -19.65 7.90 -8.94
N ALA A 98 -20.21 6.84 -8.36
CA ALA A 98 -21.66 6.60 -8.35
C ALA A 98 -22.43 7.55 -7.42
N ALA A 99 -21.89 7.88 -6.26
CA ALA A 99 -22.53 8.68 -5.23
C ALA A 99 -21.98 10.10 -5.17
N VAL A 100 -22.85 11.11 -5.13
CA VAL A 100 -22.48 12.52 -4.92
C VAL A 100 -22.07 12.72 -3.48
N ALA A 101 -20.77 12.72 -3.23
CA ALA A 101 -20.16 12.94 -1.91
C ALA A 101 -18.64 13.09 -2.03
N PRO A 102 -17.96 13.66 -1.03
CA PRO A 102 -16.52 13.48 -0.87
C PRO A 102 -16.19 12.00 -0.65
N PHE A 103 -15.05 11.55 -1.15
CA PHE A 103 -14.59 10.19 -0.93
C PHE A 103 -13.12 10.14 -0.50
N ASN A 104 -12.82 9.16 0.33
CA ASN A 104 -11.48 8.73 0.72
C ASN A 104 -11.50 7.20 0.78
N LYS A 105 -10.75 6.55 -0.12
CA LYS A 105 -10.74 5.10 -0.25
C LYS A 105 -9.34 4.56 -0.16
N ASP A 106 -9.21 3.43 0.52
CA ASP A 106 -7.97 2.70 0.68
C ASP A 106 -7.88 1.57 -0.34
N VAL A 107 -6.70 1.38 -0.88
CA VAL A 107 -6.33 0.28 -1.77
C VAL A 107 -5.20 -0.49 -1.12
N TYR A 108 -5.42 -1.77 -0.90
CA TYR A 108 -4.50 -2.68 -0.21
C TYR A 108 -3.76 -3.52 -1.23
N ILE A 109 -2.43 -3.45 -1.21
CA ILE A 109 -1.55 -4.18 -2.10
C ILE A 109 -0.79 -5.24 -1.31
N LYS A 110 -0.97 -6.51 -1.66
CA LYS A 110 -0.24 -7.64 -1.08
C LYS A 110 0.87 -8.06 -2.04
N LEU A 111 2.10 -8.03 -1.55
CA LEU A 111 3.27 -8.53 -2.27
C LEU A 111 3.63 -9.93 -1.79
N ALA A 112 4.10 -10.78 -2.68
CA ALA A 112 4.59 -12.11 -2.35
C ALA A 112 5.78 -12.04 -1.39
N GLY A 113 5.75 -12.84 -0.32
CA GLY A 113 6.80 -12.87 0.69
C GLY A 113 6.86 -11.66 1.63
N VAL A 114 5.90 -10.75 1.54
CA VAL A 114 5.77 -9.59 2.44
C VAL A 114 4.49 -9.73 3.25
N GLU A 115 4.58 -9.79 4.57
CA GLU A 115 3.40 -9.98 5.42
C GLU A 115 2.50 -8.76 5.48
N GLN A 116 3.10 -7.58 5.62
CA GLN A 116 2.37 -6.33 5.72
C GLN A 116 1.93 -5.84 4.34
N GLN A 117 0.62 -5.57 4.19
CA GLN A 117 0.09 -4.95 2.98
C GLN A 117 0.54 -3.49 2.87
N LYS A 118 0.82 -3.05 1.64
CA LYS A 118 0.96 -1.63 1.33
C LYS A 118 -0.42 -1.01 1.14
N VAL A 119 -0.62 0.16 1.71
CA VAL A 119 -1.88 0.91 1.58
C VAL A 119 -1.65 2.13 0.70
N LEU A 120 -2.47 2.26 -0.32
CA LEU A 120 -2.55 3.44 -1.20
C LEU A 120 -3.88 4.13 -0.97
N HIS A 121 -3.94 5.43 -1.20
CA HIS A 121 -5.13 6.24 -0.93
C HIS A 121 -5.59 6.98 -2.18
N ILE A 122 -6.88 7.00 -2.42
CA ILE A 122 -7.51 7.90 -3.39
C ILE A 122 -8.53 8.79 -2.70
N THR A 123 -8.56 10.06 -3.07
CA THR A 123 -9.49 11.05 -2.55
C THR A 123 -10.13 11.85 -3.68
N GLY A 124 -11.19 12.55 -3.38
CA GLY A 124 -11.86 13.46 -4.29
C GLY A 124 -13.27 13.79 -3.82
N GLU A 125 -14.01 14.47 -4.67
CA GLU A 125 -15.40 14.84 -4.44
C GLU A 125 -16.22 14.58 -5.71
N VAL A 126 -17.23 13.74 -5.60
CA VAL A 126 -18.19 13.52 -6.69
C VAL A 126 -19.25 14.64 -6.63
N VAL A 127 -19.36 15.39 -7.70
CA VAL A 127 -20.38 16.45 -7.85
C VAL A 127 -21.46 16.04 -8.83
N ALA A 128 -22.69 16.55 -8.64
CA ALA A 128 -23.80 16.28 -9.54
C ALA A 128 -23.50 16.77 -10.97
N SER A 129 -23.99 16.02 -11.95
CA SER A 129 -23.76 16.31 -13.37
C SER A 129 -24.31 17.68 -13.83
N THR A 130 -25.27 18.24 -13.10
CA THR A 130 -25.94 19.52 -13.41
C THR A 130 -25.17 20.76 -12.99
N GLU A 131 -24.22 20.66 -12.05
CA GLU A 131 -23.50 21.84 -11.58
C GLU A 131 -22.48 22.42 -12.58
N ASN A 132 -22.04 21.61 -13.55
CA ASN A 132 -21.12 22.10 -14.59
C ASN A 132 -21.79 22.87 -15.75
N SER A 133 -23.13 22.94 -15.78
CA SER A 133 -23.85 23.73 -16.81
C SER A 133 -24.06 25.19 -16.39
N ALA A 134 -23.95 25.51 -15.11
CA ALA A 134 -24.20 26.87 -14.61
C ALA A 134 -22.97 27.80 -14.71
N ALA A 135 -21.76 27.26 -14.88
CA ALA A 135 -20.52 28.07 -14.94
C ALA A 135 -20.22 28.63 -16.34
N LYS A 136 -21.03 28.34 -17.38
CA LYS A 136 -20.78 28.77 -18.77
C LYS A 136 -21.87 29.73 -19.32
N LYS A 137 -22.57 30.45 -18.46
CA LYS A 137 -23.50 31.50 -18.90
C LYS A 137 -23.39 32.75 -18.06
N SER A 138 -22.28 33.46 -18.27
CA SER A 138 -22.14 34.84 -17.86
C SER A 138 -21.10 35.47 -18.78
N ASN A 139 -21.57 35.87 -19.93
CA ASN A 139 -21.05 37.00 -20.67
C ASN A 139 -22.11 37.47 -21.66
#